data_f99d1ecb9c30e8442ed4bb774fcf6785
#
_entry.id   f99d1ecb9c30e8442ed4bb774fcf6785
#
_cell.length_a   1.000
_cell.length_b   1.000
_cell.length_c   1.000
_cell.angle_alpha   90.00
_cell.angle_beta   90.00
_cell.angle_gamma   90.00
#
_symmetry.space_group_name_H-M   'P 1'
#
loop_
_entity.id
_entity.type
_entity.pdbx_description
1 polymer ?
#
loop_
_entity_poly.entity_id
_entity_poly.type
_entity_poly.pdbx_seq_one_letter_code
_entity_poly.pdbx_strand_id
1 'polypeptide(L)'
;MDIISAMQKRKSTRAYLAKEVSRRDIEEILSCAVLAPSAINLQPWEFIVTYGDEKERLVRRLLKARLERQVKCGPGTDNPLPERISLRAKEAMAIMEPHISAPGQTFNQFIEEGSCSFYGAPVAIIVVIDKLFPAIRYLDVGLAVSYLLLAAHAKGLATCPIGLIAAYNDDISQMLNISEEKEILLGISLGYADENSPANAFRTRRADLKEIITWYE
;
A
#
# COMPACT_ATOMS: atom_id res chain seq x y z
N MET A 1 13.56 15.18 9.61
CA MET A 1 12.67 15.77 8.56
C MET A 1 11.44 16.28 9.28
N ASP A 2 10.97 17.49 8.96
CA ASP A 2 9.71 17.98 9.52
C ASP A 2 8.51 17.29 8.85
N ILE A 3 7.34 17.35 9.49
CA ILE A 3 6.15 16.63 9.08
C ILE A 3 5.62 17.09 7.72
N ILE A 4 5.65 18.38 7.43
CA ILE A 4 5.18 18.95 6.18
C ILE A 4 6.06 18.46 5.02
N SER A 5 7.36 18.48 5.21
CA SER A 5 8.34 17.96 4.26
C SER A 5 8.13 16.45 3.99
N ALA A 6 7.82 15.67 5.04
CA ALA A 6 7.51 14.26 4.90
C ALA A 6 6.25 14.03 4.05
N MET A 7 5.17 14.77 4.33
CA MET A 7 3.92 14.70 3.54
C MET A 7 4.14 15.07 2.07
N GLN A 8 4.93 16.10 1.80
CA GLN A 8 5.22 16.56 0.45
C GLN A 8 6.11 15.59 -0.34
N LYS A 9 7.08 14.94 0.30
CA LYS A 9 8.11 14.12 -0.35
C LYS A 9 7.74 12.65 -0.47
N ARG A 10 6.95 12.11 0.47
CA ARG A 10 6.54 10.71 0.41
C ARG A 10 5.83 10.38 -0.92
N LYS A 11 6.19 9.27 -1.52
CA LYS A 11 5.54 8.68 -2.70
C LYS A 11 5.39 7.16 -2.51
N SER A 12 4.56 6.51 -3.32
CA SER A 12 4.52 5.04 -3.41
C SER A 12 5.73 4.56 -4.19
N THR A 13 6.56 3.76 -3.53
CA THR A 13 7.81 3.20 -4.07
C THR A 13 7.56 1.81 -4.62
N ARG A 14 8.06 1.53 -5.83
CA ARG A 14 7.80 0.27 -6.55
C ARG A 14 9.06 -0.45 -7.02
N ALA A 15 10.20 -0.11 -6.44
CA ALA A 15 11.46 -0.83 -6.57
C ALA A 15 12.30 -0.59 -5.31
N TYR A 16 12.87 -1.64 -4.77
CA TYR A 16 13.59 -1.60 -3.49
C TYR A 16 14.96 -2.22 -3.63
N LEU A 17 15.90 -1.73 -2.83
CA LEU A 17 17.20 -2.34 -2.67
C LEU A 17 17.07 -3.65 -1.87
N ALA A 18 17.90 -4.63 -2.20
CA ALA A 18 18.07 -5.87 -1.43
C ALA A 18 18.84 -5.60 -0.12
N LYS A 19 18.26 -4.72 0.72
CA LYS A 19 18.84 -4.29 1.99
C LYS A 19 17.83 -4.54 3.09
N GLU A 20 18.26 -5.27 4.12
CA GLU A 20 17.42 -5.59 5.28
C GLU A 20 16.97 -4.33 6.03
N VAL A 21 15.77 -4.37 6.54
CA VAL A 21 15.23 -3.38 7.50
C VAL A 21 15.31 -4.00 8.88
N SER A 22 15.91 -3.29 9.82
CA SER A 22 16.06 -3.80 11.17
C SER A 22 14.68 -3.95 11.85
N ARG A 23 14.51 -4.98 12.67
CA ARG A 23 13.30 -5.16 13.47
C ARG A 23 13.00 -3.92 14.34
N ARG A 24 14.04 -3.30 14.88
CA ARG A 24 13.92 -2.06 15.66
C ARG A 24 13.30 -0.93 14.83
N ASP A 25 13.73 -0.73 13.58
CA ASP A 25 13.14 0.30 12.72
C ASP A 25 11.67 0.02 12.43
N ILE A 26 11.30 -1.23 12.21
CA ILE A 26 9.90 -1.64 12.00
C ILE A 26 9.07 -1.34 13.26
N GLU A 27 9.57 -1.72 14.45
CA GLU A 27 8.89 -1.46 15.73
C GLU A 27 8.72 0.04 16.00
N GLU A 28 9.72 0.87 15.72
CA GLU A 28 9.65 2.32 15.86
C GLU A 28 8.61 2.93 14.89
N ILE A 29 8.50 2.43 13.65
CA ILE A 29 7.50 2.87 12.69
C ILE A 29 6.09 2.49 13.15
N LEU A 30 5.90 1.25 13.61
CA LEU A 30 4.61 0.77 14.11
C LEU A 30 4.20 1.49 15.39
N SER A 31 5.16 1.83 16.27
CA SER A 31 4.90 2.66 17.46
C SER A 31 4.35 4.04 17.10
N CYS A 32 4.78 4.61 15.98
CA CYS A 32 4.18 5.84 15.46
C CYS A 32 2.78 5.60 14.88
N ALA A 33 2.59 4.50 14.17
CA ALA A 33 1.30 4.17 13.55
C ALA A 33 0.16 4.06 14.57
N VAL A 34 0.41 3.44 15.71
CA VAL A 34 -0.60 3.23 16.77
C VAL A 34 -0.96 4.51 17.53
N LEU A 35 -0.23 5.61 17.32
CA LEU A 35 -0.59 6.93 17.86
C LEU A 35 -1.69 7.64 17.06
N ALA A 36 -2.15 7.05 15.95
CA ALA A 36 -3.24 7.61 15.17
C ALA A 36 -4.53 7.69 16.00
N PRO A 37 -5.37 8.73 15.82
CA PRO A 37 -6.65 8.79 16.47
C PRO A 37 -7.63 7.75 15.91
N SER A 38 -8.56 7.30 16.76
CA SER A 38 -9.68 6.44 16.38
C SER A 38 -10.93 6.80 17.16
N ALA A 39 -12.11 6.48 16.63
CA ALA A 39 -13.36 6.73 17.33
C ALA A 39 -13.36 6.07 18.71
N ILE A 40 -13.66 6.84 19.76
CA ILE A 40 -13.62 6.42 21.18
C ILE A 40 -12.40 5.58 21.56
N ASN A 41 -11.27 5.80 20.86
CA ASN A 41 -10.01 5.09 21.06
C ASN A 41 -10.10 3.56 20.82
N LEU A 42 -10.91 3.12 19.86
CA LEU A 42 -11.12 1.70 19.54
C LEU A 42 -9.86 1.02 19.00
N GLN A 43 -8.99 1.76 18.28
CA GLN A 43 -7.75 1.24 17.70
C GLN A 43 -7.96 -0.07 16.92
N PRO A 44 -8.86 -0.08 15.90
CA PRO A 44 -9.36 -1.30 15.28
C PRO A 44 -8.39 -1.96 14.31
N TRP A 45 -7.20 -1.40 14.16
CA TRP A 45 -6.15 -1.88 13.27
C TRP A 45 -5.30 -2.97 13.91
N GLU A 46 -4.88 -3.95 13.11
CA GLU A 46 -3.80 -4.85 13.44
C GLU A 46 -2.82 -4.92 12.27
N PHE A 47 -1.54 -5.12 12.59
CA PHE A 47 -0.45 -5.20 11.61
C PHE A 47 0.26 -6.54 11.73
N ILE A 48 0.27 -7.32 10.64
CA ILE A 48 0.99 -8.58 10.54
C ILE A 48 2.21 -8.35 9.69
N VAL A 49 3.39 -8.48 10.26
CA VAL A 49 4.67 -8.18 9.61
C VAL A 49 5.34 -9.46 9.16
N THR A 50 5.69 -9.52 7.88
CA THR A 50 6.46 -10.63 7.30
C THR A 50 7.78 -10.10 6.69
N TYR A 51 8.86 -10.83 6.92
CA TYR A 51 10.20 -10.59 6.36
C TYR A 51 10.97 -11.90 6.26
N GLY A 52 12.14 -11.88 5.58
CA GLY A 52 12.93 -13.09 5.36
C GLY A 52 12.13 -14.19 4.65
N ASP A 53 12.34 -15.43 5.08
CA ASP A 53 11.75 -16.62 4.45
C ASP A 53 10.20 -16.61 4.46
N GLU A 54 9.58 -16.09 5.52
CA GLU A 54 8.11 -16.03 5.60
C GLU A 54 7.54 -15.06 4.56
N LYS A 55 8.17 -13.92 4.35
CA LYS A 55 7.79 -12.99 3.28
C LYS A 55 7.97 -13.64 1.91
N GLU A 56 9.05 -14.36 1.67
CA GLU A 56 9.28 -15.07 0.41
C GLU A 56 8.26 -16.20 0.18
N ARG A 57 7.84 -16.90 1.23
CA ARG A 57 6.76 -17.89 1.16
C ARG A 57 5.43 -17.23 0.79
N LEU A 58 5.11 -16.09 1.40
CA LEU A 58 3.91 -15.31 1.10
C LEU A 58 3.92 -14.87 -0.38
N VAL A 59 5.03 -14.33 -0.87
CA VAL A 59 5.18 -13.91 -2.27
C VAL A 59 4.93 -15.08 -3.23
N ARG A 60 5.56 -16.23 -2.99
CA ARG A 60 5.36 -17.43 -3.83
C ARG A 60 3.88 -17.85 -3.87
N ARG A 61 3.19 -17.82 -2.72
CA ARG A 61 1.76 -18.14 -2.65
C ARG A 61 0.92 -17.16 -3.46
N LEU A 62 1.17 -15.85 -3.31
CA LEU A 62 0.42 -14.81 -4.01
C LEU A 62 0.65 -14.83 -5.52
N LEU A 63 1.90 -15.02 -5.97
CA LEU A 63 2.20 -15.15 -7.40
C LEU A 63 1.52 -16.37 -8.01
N LYS A 64 1.45 -17.50 -7.30
CA LYS A 64 0.69 -18.67 -7.73
C LYS A 64 -0.80 -18.37 -7.81
N ALA A 65 -1.39 -17.81 -6.76
CA ALA A 65 -2.81 -17.45 -6.72
C ALA A 65 -3.19 -16.45 -7.83
N ARG A 66 -2.30 -15.51 -8.17
CA ARG A 66 -2.48 -14.57 -9.27
C ARG A 66 -2.63 -15.29 -10.61
N LEU A 67 -1.81 -16.30 -10.88
CA LEU A 67 -1.91 -17.10 -12.12
C LEU A 67 -3.24 -17.87 -12.20
N GLU A 68 -3.75 -18.31 -11.05
CA GLU A 68 -4.99 -19.09 -10.96
C GLU A 68 -6.25 -18.21 -11.07
N ARG A 69 -6.23 -16.94 -10.59
CA ARG A 69 -7.45 -16.12 -10.41
C ARG A 69 -7.55 -14.88 -11.28
N GLN A 70 -6.52 -14.45 -11.97
CA GLN A 70 -6.51 -13.26 -12.84
C GLN A 70 -7.19 -12.01 -12.22
N VAL A 71 -6.88 -11.70 -10.97
CA VAL A 71 -7.41 -10.51 -10.29
C VAL A 71 -6.85 -9.25 -10.95
N LYS A 72 -7.73 -8.37 -11.42
CA LYS A 72 -7.34 -7.10 -12.05
C LYS A 72 -7.25 -5.98 -11.04
N CYS A 73 -6.22 -5.16 -11.16
CA CYS A 73 -6.14 -3.91 -10.43
C CYS A 73 -7.15 -2.91 -11.00
N GLY A 74 -7.95 -2.30 -10.14
CA GLY A 74 -8.99 -1.36 -10.56
C GLY A 74 -9.40 -0.41 -9.45
N PRO A 75 -10.41 0.42 -9.68
CA PRO A 75 -10.90 1.43 -8.74
C PRO A 75 -11.65 0.85 -7.53
N GLY A 76 -11.82 -0.48 -7.44
CA GLY A 76 -12.58 -1.13 -6.37
C GLY A 76 -14.12 -1.01 -6.52
N THR A 77 -14.59 -0.63 -7.70
CA THR A 77 -16.02 -0.55 -8.02
C THR A 77 -16.26 -0.88 -9.49
N ASP A 78 -17.37 -1.56 -9.77
CA ASP A 78 -17.84 -1.84 -11.13
C ASP A 78 -18.73 -0.69 -11.67
N ASN A 79 -19.10 0.27 -10.83
CA ASN A 79 -19.84 1.44 -11.26
C ASN A 79 -18.95 2.39 -12.07
N PRO A 80 -19.49 3.07 -13.10
CA PRO A 80 -18.74 4.05 -13.87
C PRO A 80 -18.27 5.19 -12.96
N LEU A 81 -16.99 5.50 -13.03
CA LEU A 81 -16.42 6.60 -12.28
C LEU A 81 -16.93 7.94 -12.83
N PRO A 82 -17.20 8.94 -11.97
CA PRO A 82 -17.41 10.31 -12.43
C PRO A 82 -16.25 10.77 -13.30
N GLU A 83 -16.54 11.55 -14.36
CA GLU A 83 -15.55 11.97 -15.38
C GLU A 83 -14.29 12.55 -14.74
N ARG A 84 -14.43 13.48 -13.79
CA ARG A 84 -13.29 14.10 -13.09
C ARG A 84 -12.38 13.08 -12.38
N ILE A 85 -12.93 11.99 -11.85
CA ILE A 85 -12.17 10.93 -11.17
C ILE A 85 -11.48 10.04 -12.23
N SER A 86 -12.21 9.71 -13.30
CA SER A 86 -11.68 8.94 -14.42
C SER A 86 -10.51 9.65 -15.09
N LEU A 87 -10.59 10.98 -15.29
CA LEU A 87 -9.50 11.79 -15.84
C LEU A 87 -8.25 11.75 -14.94
N ARG A 88 -8.39 11.87 -13.62
CA ARG A 88 -7.27 11.75 -12.68
C ARG A 88 -6.60 10.38 -12.74
N ALA A 89 -7.38 9.31 -12.86
CA ALA A 89 -6.86 7.95 -12.99
C ALA A 89 -6.08 7.79 -14.31
N LYS A 90 -6.62 8.26 -15.42
CA LYS A 90 -5.96 8.24 -16.74
C LYS A 90 -4.66 9.05 -16.74
N GLU A 91 -4.67 10.25 -16.15
CA GLU A 91 -3.46 11.08 -16.00
C GLU A 91 -2.39 10.37 -15.16
N ALA A 92 -2.77 9.76 -14.04
CA ALA A 92 -1.83 9.01 -13.23
C ALA A 92 -1.22 7.83 -14.00
N MET A 93 -2.00 7.08 -14.77
CA MET A 93 -1.51 5.99 -15.62
C MET A 93 -0.55 6.52 -16.70
N ALA A 94 -0.90 7.59 -17.40
CA ALA A 94 -0.06 8.19 -18.44
C ALA A 94 1.30 8.69 -17.90
N ILE A 95 1.33 9.18 -16.64
CA ILE A 95 2.58 9.57 -15.98
C ILE A 95 3.42 8.33 -15.60
N MET A 96 2.78 7.25 -15.19
CA MET A 96 3.46 6.05 -14.67
C MET A 96 4.00 5.14 -15.79
N GLU A 97 3.21 4.92 -16.83
CA GLU A 97 3.44 3.91 -17.86
C GLU A 97 4.85 4.00 -18.51
N PRO A 98 5.39 5.20 -18.88
CA PRO A 98 6.74 5.29 -19.45
C PRO A 98 7.87 4.83 -18.52
N HIS A 99 7.62 4.77 -17.21
CA HIS A 99 8.61 4.45 -16.20
C HIS A 99 8.57 2.99 -15.70
N ILE A 100 7.49 2.25 -16.01
CA ILE A 100 7.28 0.92 -15.44
C ILE A 100 7.12 -0.19 -16.48
N SER A 101 7.17 0.14 -17.75
CA SER A 101 7.11 -0.83 -18.84
C SER A 101 8.49 -1.42 -19.09
N ALA A 102 8.73 -2.64 -18.63
CA ALA A 102 9.87 -3.43 -19.10
C ALA A 102 9.54 -3.99 -20.51
N PRO A 103 10.55 -4.25 -21.35
CA PRO A 103 10.32 -4.88 -22.64
C PRO A 103 9.50 -6.17 -22.50
N GLY A 104 8.33 -6.23 -23.16
CA GLY A 104 7.44 -7.38 -23.13
C GLY A 104 6.50 -7.48 -21.91
N GLN A 105 6.53 -6.51 -20.97
CA GLN A 105 5.61 -6.44 -19.85
C GLN A 105 4.61 -5.31 -20.05
N THR A 106 3.31 -5.59 -19.87
CA THR A 106 2.28 -4.55 -19.86
C THR A 106 2.24 -3.81 -18.53
N PHE A 107 1.68 -2.60 -18.52
CA PHE A 107 1.41 -1.84 -17.30
C PHE A 107 0.66 -2.67 -16.23
N ASN A 108 -0.42 -3.34 -16.64
CA ASN A 108 -1.22 -4.15 -15.73
C ASN A 108 -0.42 -5.31 -15.15
N GLN A 109 0.37 -6.00 -15.96
CA GLN A 109 1.26 -7.07 -15.47
C GLN A 109 2.25 -6.55 -14.43
N PHE A 110 2.87 -5.40 -14.67
CA PHE A 110 3.77 -4.79 -13.69
C PHE A 110 3.08 -4.51 -12.34
N ILE A 111 1.87 -3.92 -12.39
CA ILE A 111 1.11 -3.59 -11.18
C ILE A 111 0.67 -4.87 -10.44
N GLU A 112 0.15 -5.86 -11.15
CA GLU A 112 -0.36 -7.10 -10.56
C GLU A 112 0.77 -7.95 -9.97
N GLU A 113 1.84 -8.19 -10.73
CA GLU A 113 3.01 -8.94 -10.26
C GLU A 113 3.74 -8.21 -9.15
N GLY A 114 3.96 -6.90 -9.32
CA GLY A 114 4.57 -6.05 -8.32
C GLY A 114 3.78 -6.02 -7.01
N SER A 115 2.44 -5.96 -7.10
CA SER A 115 1.58 -6.03 -5.92
C SER A 115 1.72 -7.36 -5.18
N CYS A 116 1.68 -8.48 -5.89
CA CYS A 116 1.82 -9.82 -5.29
C CYS A 116 3.23 -10.10 -4.75
N SER A 117 4.25 -9.46 -5.31
CA SER A 117 5.65 -9.57 -4.85
C SER A 117 6.06 -8.48 -3.87
N PHE A 118 5.14 -7.59 -3.47
CA PHE A 118 5.43 -6.38 -2.70
C PHE A 118 6.55 -5.54 -3.35
N TYR A 119 6.62 -5.55 -4.69
CA TYR A 119 7.63 -4.85 -5.49
C TYR A 119 9.08 -5.20 -5.10
N GLY A 120 9.32 -6.40 -4.57
CA GLY A 120 10.65 -6.84 -4.10
C GLY A 120 11.10 -6.23 -2.78
N ALA A 121 10.22 -5.57 -2.03
CA ALA A 121 10.56 -5.02 -0.72
C ALA A 121 10.97 -6.13 0.28
N PRO A 122 11.93 -5.87 1.17
CA PRO A 122 12.37 -6.85 2.16
C PRO A 122 11.33 -7.15 3.25
N VAL A 123 10.38 -6.23 3.46
CA VAL A 123 9.32 -6.36 4.47
C VAL A 123 7.96 -6.16 3.81
N ALA A 124 7.00 -6.99 4.17
CA ALA A 124 5.59 -6.82 3.84
C ALA A 124 4.76 -6.75 5.14
N ILE A 125 3.88 -5.76 5.22
CA ILE A 125 2.97 -5.57 6.35
C ILE A 125 1.55 -5.75 5.83
N ILE A 126 0.82 -6.71 6.40
CA ILE A 126 -0.60 -6.93 6.12
C ILE A 126 -1.41 -6.18 7.17
N VAL A 127 -2.34 -5.36 6.72
CA VAL A 127 -3.22 -4.57 7.59
C VAL A 127 -4.58 -5.23 7.63
N VAL A 128 -5.02 -5.58 8.83
CA VAL A 128 -6.29 -6.27 9.06
C VAL A 128 -7.16 -5.53 10.06
N ILE A 129 -8.46 -5.83 10.02
CA ILE A 129 -9.49 -5.35 10.94
C ILE A 129 -10.44 -6.49 11.29
N ASP A 130 -11.06 -6.47 12.47
CA ASP A 130 -12.15 -7.39 12.79
C ASP A 130 -13.40 -7.09 11.95
N LYS A 131 -14.00 -8.12 11.35
CA LYS A 131 -15.24 -8.02 10.55
C LYS A 131 -16.45 -7.53 11.33
N LEU A 132 -16.38 -7.57 12.67
CA LEU A 132 -17.43 -7.01 13.54
C LEU A 132 -17.58 -5.49 13.37
N PHE A 133 -16.52 -4.81 12.91
CA PHE A 133 -16.56 -3.36 12.75
C PHE A 133 -17.26 -2.95 11.44
N PRO A 134 -18.12 -1.94 11.47
CA PRO A 134 -18.72 -1.39 10.26
C PRO A 134 -17.65 -0.67 9.41
N ALA A 135 -17.87 -0.58 8.09
CA ALA A 135 -16.95 0.02 7.13
C ALA A 135 -16.47 1.43 7.49
N ILE A 136 -17.24 2.20 8.27
CA ILE A 136 -16.80 3.52 8.76
C ILE A 136 -15.51 3.44 9.59
N ARG A 137 -15.18 2.28 10.20
CA ARG A 137 -13.93 2.09 10.96
C ARG A 137 -12.70 1.93 10.06
N TYR A 138 -12.88 1.72 8.75
CA TYR A 138 -11.77 1.76 7.79
C TYR A 138 -11.10 3.15 7.74
N LEU A 139 -11.82 4.22 8.11
CA LEU A 139 -11.24 5.56 8.27
C LEU A 139 -10.18 5.57 9.37
N ASP A 140 -10.45 4.95 10.52
CA ASP A 140 -9.52 4.87 11.63
C ASP A 140 -8.26 4.11 11.22
N VAL A 141 -8.42 2.96 10.51
CA VAL A 141 -7.28 2.19 9.96
C VAL A 141 -6.49 3.02 8.94
N GLY A 142 -7.16 3.77 8.07
CA GLY A 142 -6.53 4.67 7.10
C GLY A 142 -5.67 5.75 7.76
N LEU A 143 -6.09 6.26 8.92
CA LEU A 143 -5.30 7.19 9.73
C LEU A 143 -4.02 6.53 10.26
N ALA A 144 -4.12 5.32 10.84
CA ALA A 144 -2.96 4.57 11.32
C ALA A 144 -1.98 4.23 10.19
N VAL A 145 -2.49 3.79 9.04
CA VAL A 145 -1.67 3.56 7.84
C VAL A 145 -0.96 4.84 7.41
N SER A 146 -1.64 5.99 7.41
CA SER A 146 -1.03 7.27 7.04
C SER A 146 0.13 7.65 7.97
N TYR A 147 -0.03 7.44 9.28
CA TYR A 147 1.04 7.63 10.27
C TYR A 147 2.22 6.68 10.00
N LEU A 148 1.96 5.40 9.73
CA LEU A 148 2.99 4.42 9.35
C LEU A 148 3.80 4.88 8.14
N LEU A 149 3.12 5.29 7.06
CA LEU A 149 3.78 5.70 5.81
C LEU A 149 4.68 6.93 6.01
N LEU A 150 4.24 7.89 6.83
CA LEU A 150 5.00 9.10 7.15
C LEU A 150 6.18 8.78 8.07
N ALA A 151 5.98 7.95 9.10
CA ALA A 151 7.04 7.53 10.01
C ALA A 151 8.15 6.77 9.25
N ALA A 152 7.79 5.84 8.36
CA ALA A 152 8.75 5.14 7.51
C ALA A 152 9.56 6.12 6.67
N HIS A 153 8.88 7.07 6.01
CA HIS A 153 9.54 8.07 5.19
C HIS A 153 10.47 8.99 6.00
N ALA A 154 10.07 9.41 7.20
CA ALA A 154 10.90 10.22 8.09
C ALA A 154 12.18 9.50 8.54
N LYS A 155 12.15 8.16 8.60
CA LYS A 155 13.31 7.29 8.89
C LYS A 155 14.16 6.95 7.64
N GLY A 156 13.85 7.52 6.47
CA GLY A 156 14.56 7.23 5.21
C GLY A 156 14.17 5.90 4.59
N LEU A 157 13.06 5.30 5.04
CA LEU A 157 12.47 4.12 4.44
C LEU A 157 11.36 4.51 3.47
N ALA A 158 11.08 3.62 2.54
CA ALA A 158 10.08 3.81 1.51
C ALA A 158 8.97 2.77 1.62
N THR A 159 7.77 3.15 1.18
CA THR A 159 6.58 2.31 1.29
C THR A 159 5.71 2.40 0.03
N CYS A 160 4.92 1.35 -0.20
CA CYS A 160 3.79 1.37 -1.13
C CYS A 160 2.58 0.67 -0.49
N PRO A 161 1.46 1.36 -0.25
CA PRO A 161 0.21 0.70 0.11
C PRO A 161 -0.37 0.00 -1.12
N ILE A 162 -0.81 -1.25 -0.95
CA ILE A 162 -1.21 -2.18 -2.01
C ILE A 162 -2.60 -2.72 -1.72
N GLY A 163 -3.63 -2.10 -2.27
CA GLY A 163 -5.03 -2.54 -2.08
C GLY A 163 -5.35 -3.88 -2.76
N LEU A 164 -4.66 -4.22 -3.87
CA LEU A 164 -4.88 -5.47 -4.60
C LEU A 164 -4.74 -6.72 -3.71
N ILE A 165 -3.96 -6.65 -2.65
CA ILE A 165 -3.73 -7.74 -1.71
C ILE A 165 -5.02 -8.24 -1.06
N ALA A 166 -6.01 -7.37 -0.83
CA ALA A 166 -7.30 -7.74 -0.26
C ALA A 166 -8.05 -8.81 -1.10
N ALA A 167 -7.83 -8.84 -2.41
CA ALA A 167 -8.41 -9.85 -3.29
C ALA A 167 -7.84 -11.28 -3.06
N TYR A 168 -6.74 -11.39 -2.33
CA TYR A 168 -6.10 -12.65 -1.97
C TYR A 168 -6.28 -12.99 -0.48
N ASN A 169 -7.35 -12.47 0.13
CA ASN A 169 -7.63 -12.64 1.55
C ASN A 169 -7.49 -14.11 2.02
N ASP A 170 -8.09 -15.05 1.30
CA ASP A 170 -8.11 -16.47 1.69
C ASP A 170 -6.70 -17.10 1.66
N ASP A 171 -5.90 -16.77 0.61
CA ASP A 171 -4.54 -17.27 0.49
C ASP A 171 -3.63 -16.77 1.60
N ILE A 172 -3.76 -15.48 1.93
CA ILE A 172 -2.96 -14.83 2.95
C ILE A 172 -3.41 -15.33 4.33
N SER A 173 -4.72 -15.38 4.59
CA SER A 173 -5.27 -15.83 5.88
C SER A 173 -4.90 -17.28 6.17
N GLN A 174 -5.02 -18.17 5.18
CA GLN A 174 -4.62 -19.57 5.33
C GLN A 174 -3.11 -19.70 5.62
N MET A 175 -2.28 -18.92 4.93
CA MET A 175 -0.83 -19.02 5.07
C MET A 175 -0.32 -18.44 6.39
N LEU A 176 -0.89 -17.32 6.84
CA LEU A 176 -0.46 -16.60 8.03
C LEU A 176 -1.30 -16.92 9.28
N ASN A 177 -2.22 -17.91 9.20
CA ASN A 177 -3.15 -18.29 10.27
C ASN A 177 -3.95 -17.10 10.82
N ILE A 178 -4.41 -16.23 9.91
CA ILE A 178 -5.27 -15.10 10.28
C ILE A 178 -6.69 -15.64 10.51
N SER A 179 -7.30 -15.25 11.63
CA SER A 179 -8.67 -15.66 11.97
C SER A 179 -9.66 -15.29 10.86
N GLU A 180 -10.65 -16.14 10.61
CA GLU A 180 -11.76 -15.90 9.68
C GLU A 180 -12.63 -14.70 10.11
N GLU A 181 -12.54 -14.27 11.37
CA GLU A 181 -13.21 -13.08 11.90
C GLU A 181 -12.54 -11.78 11.42
N LYS A 182 -11.35 -11.86 10.81
CA LYS A 182 -10.59 -10.70 10.33
C LYS A 182 -10.70 -10.53 8.82
N GLU A 183 -10.63 -9.28 8.41
CA GLU A 183 -10.60 -8.86 7.02
C GLU A 183 -9.26 -8.20 6.72
N ILE A 184 -8.65 -8.56 5.60
CA ILE A 184 -7.44 -7.92 5.09
C ILE A 184 -7.85 -6.70 4.26
N LEU A 185 -7.42 -5.52 4.70
CA LEU A 185 -7.74 -4.25 4.02
C LEU A 185 -6.71 -3.90 2.93
N LEU A 186 -5.44 -4.07 3.23
CA LEU A 186 -4.34 -3.81 2.29
C LEU A 186 -3.02 -4.44 2.76
N GLY A 187 -2.07 -4.53 1.85
CA GLY A 187 -0.67 -4.79 2.17
C GLY A 187 0.17 -3.51 2.03
N ILE A 188 1.31 -3.47 2.71
CA ILE A 188 2.28 -2.38 2.60
C ILE A 188 3.65 -3.01 2.36
N SER A 189 4.31 -2.64 1.25
CA SER A 189 5.73 -2.91 1.07
C SER A 189 6.56 -1.90 1.86
N LEU A 190 7.65 -2.33 2.51
CA LEU A 190 8.54 -1.49 3.30
C LEU A 190 9.99 -1.88 3.04
N GLY A 191 10.83 -0.90 2.75
CA GLY A 191 12.25 -1.10 2.49
C GLY A 191 12.98 0.19 2.11
N TYR A 192 14.21 0.08 1.66
CA TYR A 192 14.97 1.20 1.10
C TYR A 192 14.67 1.33 -0.39
N ALA A 193 14.30 2.54 -0.83
CA ALA A 193 14.02 2.78 -2.25
C ALA A 193 15.27 2.54 -3.12
N ASP A 194 15.09 1.91 -4.27
CA ASP A 194 16.07 1.98 -5.34
C ASP A 194 15.83 3.27 -6.14
N GLU A 195 16.57 4.32 -5.81
CA GLU A 195 16.43 5.63 -6.45
C GLU A 195 16.88 5.64 -7.92
N ASN A 196 17.60 4.62 -8.37
CA ASN A 196 18.03 4.47 -9.76
C ASN A 196 16.97 3.78 -10.63
N SER A 197 15.97 3.17 -10.02
CA SER A 197 14.90 2.49 -10.76
C SER A 197 13.95 3.49 -11.42
N PRO A 198 13.67 3.35 -12.73
CA PRO A 198 12.66 4.15 -13.41
C PRO A 198 11.29 4.09 -12.72
N ALA A 199 10.91 2.94 -12.12
CA ALA A 199 9.67 2.76 -11.40
C ALA A 199 9.52 3.69 -10.18
N ASN A 200 10.58 4.35 -9.75
CA ASN A 200 10.60 5.33 -8.68
C ASN A 200 10.84 6.78 -9.17
N ALA A 201 11.02 6.99 -10.48
CA ALA A 201 11.42 8.30 -11.04
C ALA A 201 10.25 9.29 -11.23
N PHE A 202 9.00 8.88 -10.99
CA PHE A 202 7.83 9.73 -11.23
C PHE A 202 7.08 10.12 -9.98
N ARG A 203 6.22 11.12 -10.10
CA ARG A 203 5.20 11.52 -9.12
C ARG A 203 3.88 11.80 -9.80
N THR A 204 2.80 11.25 -9.26
CA THR A 204 1.45 11.58 -9.69
C THR A 204 1.01 12.92 -9.12
N ARG A 205 0.25 13.69 -9.91
CA ARG A 205 -0.33 14.96 -9.48
C ARG A 205 -1.41 14.78 -8.42
N ARG A 206 -1.79 15.88 -7.79
CA ARG A 206 -2.95 15.96 -6.91
C ARG A 206 -3.92 16.98 -7.51
N ALA A 207 -5.20 16.85 -7.19
CA ALA A 207 -6.21 17.83 -7.56
C ALA A 207 -5.87 19.20 -6.99
N ASP A 208 -6.26 20.26 -7.70
CA ASP A 208 -6.21 21.62 -7.16
C ASP A 208 -7.17 21.72 -5.97
N LEU A 209 -6.78 22.51 -4.96
CA LEU A 209 -7.62 22.74 -3.78
C LEU A 209 -9.01 23.27 -4.15
N LYS A 210 -9.11 24.10 -5.18
CA LYS A 210 -10.37 24.65 -5.69
C LYS A 210 -11.35 23.60 -6.20
N GLU A 211 -10.85 22.41 -6.58
CA GLU A 211 -11.71 21.33 -7.06
C GLU A 211 -12.30 20.50 -5.92
N ILE A 212 -11.74 20.58 -4.71
CA ILE A 212 -12.07 19.68 -3.60
C ILE A 212 -12.48 20.42 -2.32
N ILE A 213 -12.39 21.75 -2.27
CA ILE A 213 -12.77 22.56 -1.13
C ILE A 213 -13.95 23.46 -1.51
N THR A 214 -14.97 23.46 -0.67
CA THR A 214 -16.06 24.43 -0.72
C THR A 214 -16.02 25.29 0.53
N TRP A 215 -16.03 26.61 0.35
CA TRP A 215 -16.05 27.59 1.43
C TRP A 215 -17.48 28.12 1.62
N TYR A 216 -17.90 28.18 2.87
CA TYR A 216 -19.12 28.88 3.27
C TYR A 216 -18.71 30.02 4.21
N GLU A 217 -18.96 31.27 3.80
CA GLU A 217 -18.60 32.50 4.53
C GLU A 217 -19.85 33.18 5.06
#